data_5e297b98c9ff9f4d274e633f0261ab4f
#
_entry.id   5e297b98c9ff9f4d274e633f0261ab4f
#
_cell.length_a   1.000
_cell.length_b   1.000
_cell.length_c   1.000
_cell.angle_alpha   90.00
_cell.angle_beta   90.00
_cell.angle_gamma   90.00
#
_symmetry.space_group_name_H-M   'P 1'
#
loop_
_entity.id
_entity.type
_entity.pdbx_description
1 polymer ?
#
loop_
_entity_poly.entity_id
_entity_poly.type
_entity_poly.pdbx_seq_one_letter_code
_entity_poly.pdbx_strand_id
1 'polypeptide(L)'
;MRNHLLLIALVMFLFAGCASVPMASKADSDSAKEFNPPAIGKSGLYIYRGGGPGTALKKDIWVDGVCIGESAPKVFFYTEVEGDKEHKIATESEFSPNELLIKVKSGLNYFIRQYIKLGVFVGGANLEVVDEEKGKEDIAKLGMAIKGNCSK
;
A
#
# COMPACT_ATOMS: atom_id res chain seq x y z
N MET A 1 -1.39 -43.77 17.63
CA MET A 1 -1.12 -43.16 16.31
C MET A 1 -2.19 -42.14 15.88
N ARG A 2 -3.48 -42.41 16.10
CA ARG A 2 -4.59 -41.48 15.68
C ARG A 2 -4.58 -40.11 16.38
N ASN A 3 -4.16 -40.07 17.64
CA ASN A 3 -4.11 -38.80 18.41
C ASN A 3 -2.91 -37.89 18.02
N HIS A 4 -1.80 -38.45 17.56
CA HIS A 4 -0.63 -37.68 17.13
C HIS A 4 -0.87 -37.03 15.76
N LEU A 5 -1.63 -37.67 14.88
CA LEU A 5 -2.03 -37.09 13.58
C LEU A 5 -2.95 -35.89 13.75
N LEU A 6 -3.87 -35.91 14.72
CA LEU A 6 -4.75 -34.78 15.04
C LEU A 6 -3.97 -33.60 15.66
N LEU A 7 -2.95 -33.87 16.48
CA LEU A 7 -2.10 -32.82 17.03
C LEU A 7 -1.24 -32.14 15.94
N ILE A 8 -0.70 -32.92 15.01
CA ILE A 8 0.10 -32.39 13.89
C ILE A 8 -0.77 -31.55 12.95
N ALA A 9 -2.00 -31.94 12.67
CA ALA A 9 -2.94 -31.16 11.86
C ALA A 9 -3.32 -29.85 12.54
N LEU A 10 -3.47 -29.82 13.87
CA LEU A 10 -3.81 -28.61 14.61
C LEU A 10 -2.66 -27.60 14.64
N VAL A 11 -1.41 -28.06 14.68
CA VAL A 11 -0.22 -27.18 14.69
C VAL A 11 0.01 -26.51 13.32
N MET A 12 -0.36 -27.14 12.21
CA MET A 12 -0.24 -26.55 10.87
C MET A 12 -1.20 -25.37 10.61
N PHE A 13 -2.29 -25.25 11.35
CA PHE A 13 -3.24 -24.14 11.21
C PHE A 13 -2.79 -22.83 11.90
N LEU A 14 -1.72 -22.84 12.70
CA LEU A 14 -1.28 -21.66 13.45
C LEU A 14 -0.35 -20.71 12.68
N PHE A 15 0.00 -21.01 11.43
CA PHE A 15 0.90 -20.20 10.60
C PHE A 15 0.22 -19.39 9.48
N ALA A 16 -1.09 -19.20 9.53
CA ALA A 16 -1.75 -18.23 8.65
C ALA A 16 -1.40 -16.79 9.10
N GLY A 17 -0.12 -16.43 8.99
CA GLY A 17 0.35 -15.07 9.31
C GLY A 17 -0.18 -14.05 8.30
N CYS A 18 -0.63 -12.90 8.77
CA CYS A 18 -0.83 -11.75 7.89
C CYS A 18 0.50 -11.32 7.28
N ALA A 19 0.49 -10.91 6.01
CA ALA A 19 1.65 -10.32 5.39
C ALA A 19 2.08 -9.06 6.14
N SER A 20 3.38 -8.89 6.37
CA SER A 20 3.96 -7.72 7.02
C SER A 20 5.13 -7.19 6.20
N VAL A 21 5.39 -5.90 6.34
CA VAL A 21 6.50 -5.19 5.69
C VAL A 21 7.25 -4.36 6.74
N PRO A 22 8.50 -3.92 6.47
CA PRO A 22 9.19 -3.03 7.38
C PRO A 22 8.42 -1.72 7.60
N MET A 23 8.24 -1.35 8.87
CA MET A 23 7.47 -0.18 9.27
C MET A 23 8.37 0.98 9.68
N ALA A 24 7.99 2.19 9.33
CA ALA A 24 8.60 3.41 9.83
C ALA A 24 8.35 3.57 11.33
N SER A 25 9.08 4.49 11.96
CA SER A 25 8.86 4.80 13.36
C SER A 25 7.43 5.34 13.60
N LYS A 26 6.94 5.16 14.83
CA LYS A 26 5.64 5.74 15.18
C LYS A 26 5.64 7.26 15.01
N ALA A 27 6.74 7.93 15.35
CA ALA A 27 6.88 9.37 15.22
C ALA A 27 6.76 9.83 13.76
N ASP A 28 7.45 9.14 12.84
CA ASP A 28 7.36 9.45 11.40
C ASP A 28 5.95 9.19 10.85
N SER A 29 5.34 8.08 11.28
CA SER A 29 3.96 7.75 10.90
C SER A 29 2.96 8.79 11.40
N ASP A 30 3.09 9.24 12.64
CA ASP A 30 2.21 10.25 13.24
C ASP A 30 2.41 11.61 12.54
N SER A 31 3.66 12.01 12.26
CA SER A 31 3.96 13.24 11.52
C SER A 31 3.36 13.23 10.11
N ALA A 32 3.47 12.11 9.38
CA ALA A 32 2.84 11.99 8.06
C ALA A 32 1.31 12.11 8.13
N LYS A 33 0.68 11.71 9.23
CA LYS A 33 -0.77 11.82 9.47
C LYS A 33 -1.25 13.22 9.86
N GLU A 34 -0.35 14.18 10.02
CA GLU A 34 -0.72 15.59 10.12
C GLU A 34 -1.19 16.13 8.76
N PHE A 35 -0.90 15.43 7.67
CA PHE A 35 -1.27 15.78 6.30
C PHE A 35 -0.86 17.19 5.90
N ASN A 36 0.30 17.63 6.40
CA ASN A 36 0.85 18.94 6.09
C ASN A 36 1.01 19.12 4.57
N PRO A 37 0.92 20.35 4.06
CA PRO A 37 1.21 20.61 2.65
C PRO A 37 2.60 20.11 2.27
N PRO A 38 2.77 19.53 1.06
CA PRO A 38 4.07 19.11 0.58
C PRO A 38 5.02 20.30 0.36
N ALA A 39 6.29 20.03 0.11
CA ALA A 39 7.29 21.05 -0.19
C ALA A 39 6.87 21.92 -1.39
N ILE A 40 7.38 23.14 -1.46
CA ILE A 40 7.08 24.10 -2.56
C ILE A 40 7.38 23.44 -3.91
N GLY A 41 6.44 23.52 -4.85
CA GLY A 41 6.55 22.91 -6.17
C GLY A 41 6.29 21.41 -6.20
N LYS A 42 5.98 20.78 -5.06
CA LYS A 42 5.69 19.34 -4.94
C LYS A 42 4.21 19.09 -4.70
N SER A 43 3.83 17.82 -4.89
CA SER A 43 2.55 17.24 -4.51
C SER A 43 2.81 16.00 -3.65
N GLY A 44 2.02 15.82 -2.59
CA GLY A 44 2.10 14.65 -1.73
C GLY A 44 1.25 13.51 -2.28
N LEU A 45 1.80 12.30 -2.32
CA LEU A 45 1.07 11.07 -2.63
C LEU A 45 1.01 10.18 -1.41
N TYR A 46 -0.17 9.94 -0.91
CA TYR A 46 -0.48 8.94 0.12
C TYR A 46 -1.03 7.70 -0.58
N ILE A 47 -0.22 6.64 -0.67
CA ILE A 47 -0.62 5.39 -1.32
C ILE A 47 -0.81 4.36 -0.23
N TYR A 48 -2.01 3.80 -0.09
CA TYR A 48 -2.34 2.99 1.06
C TYR A 48 -3.15 1.76 0.73
N ARG A 49 -3.06 0.77 1.59
CA ARG A 49 -3.87 -0.43 1.57
C ARG A 49 -4.51 -0.65 2.93
N GLY A 50 -5.84 -0.67 2.96
CA GLY A 50 -6.62 -1.01 4.15
C GLY A 50 -6.58 -2.50 4.49
N GLY A 51 -7.48 -2.93 5.36
CA GLY A 51 -7.77 -4.35 5.58
C GLY A 51 -8.63 -4.92 4.47
N GLY A 52 -9.02 -6.18 4.60
CA GLY A 52 -9.93 -6.86 3.68
C GLY A 52 -9.33 -8.09 3.00
N PRO A 53 -9.84 -8.51 1.85
CA PRO A 53 -9.33 -9.69 1.14
C PRO A 53 -7.83 -9.64 0.87
N GLY A 54 -7.17 -10.79 0.83
CA GLY A 54 -5.76 -10.90 0.48
C GLY A 54 -4.79 -10.49 1.59
N THR A 55 -5.15 -10.70 2.87
CA THR A 55 -4.30 -10.34 4.02
C THR A 55 -2.93 -11.02 4.03
N ALA A 56 -2.76 -12.14 3.32
CA ALA A 56 -1.48 -12.82 3.17
C ALA A 56 -0.65 -12.33 1.96
N LEU A 57 -1.20 -11.41 1.14
CA LEU A 57 -0.54 -10.96 -0.08
C LEU A 57 0.22 -9.67 0.18
N LYS A 58 1.44 -9.59 -0.37
CA LYS A 58 2.18 -8.36 -0.57
C LYS A 58 2.13 -7.97 -2.04
N LYS A 59 2.18 -6.68 -2.32
CA LYS A 59 2.11 -6.14 -3.69
C LYS A 59 2.99 -4.91 -3.83
N ASP A 60 3.89 -4.94 -4.78
CA ASP A 60 4.75 -3.80 -5.08
C ASP A 60 3.97 -2.59 -5.57
N ILE A 61 4.50 -1.42 -5.26
CA ILE A 61 4.01 -0.11 -5.71
C ILE A 61 5.18 0.66 -6.32
N TRP A 62 4.94 1.24 -7.49
CA TRP A 62 5.88 2.13 -8.18
C TRP A 62 5.23 3.46 -8.49
N VAL A 63 6.03 4.53 -8.47
CA VAL A 63 5.65 5.86 -8.96
C VAL A 63 6.68 6.26 -10.02
N ASP A 64 6.22 6.54 -11.24
CA ASP A 64 7.07 6.85 -12.40
C ASP A 64 8.20 5.82 -12.64
N GLY A 65 7.92 4.56 -12.38
CA GLY A 65 8.87 3.46 -12.51
C GLY A 65 9.85 3.32 -11.34
N VAL A 66 9.79 4.19 -10.33
CA VAL A 66 10.61 4.10 -9.12
C VAL A 66 9.88 3.27 -8.06
N CYS A 67 10.54 2.27 -7.49
CA CYS A 67 10.01 1.46 -6.41
C CYS A 67 9.69 2.33 -5.19
N ILE A 68 8.43 2.32 -4.75
CA ILE A 68 8.01 2.92 -3.49
C ILE A 68 8.12 1.90 -2.37
N GLY A 69 7.70 0.67 -2.60
CA GLY A 69 7.80 -0.42 -1.65
C GLY A 69 6.78 -1.50 -1.88
N GLU A 70 6.95 -2.60 -1.14
CA GLU A 70 6.01 -3.70 -1.10
C GLU A 70 4.92 -3.42 -0.06
N SER A 71 3.67 -3.28 -0.47
CA SER A 71 2.55 -3.04 0.43
C SER A 71 2.03 -4.31 1.09
N ALA A 72 1.53 -4.19 2.29
CA ALA A 72 0.80 -5.20 3.05
C ALA A 72 -0.52 -4.61 3.59
N PRO A 73 -1.41 -5.42 4.18
CA PRO A 73 -2.61 -4.88 4.83
C PRO A 73 -2.28 -3.87 5.93
N LYS A 74 -3.09 -2.84 6.04
CA LYS A 74 -3.04 -1.80 7.08
C LYS A 74 -1.76 -0.96 7.05
N VAL A 75 -1.20 -0.71 5.87
CA VAL A 75 -0.04 0.18 5.69
C VAL A 75 -0.32 1.30 4.71
N PHE A 76 0.44 2.38 4.84
CA PHE A 76 0.52 3.43 3.83
C PHE A 76 1.97 3.82 3.55
N PHE A 77 2.18 4.43 2.39
CA PHE A 77 3.41 5.11 1.99
C PHE A 77 3.10 6.58 1.77
N TYR A 78 4.04 7.45 2.13
CA TYR A 78 4.04 8.84 1.73
C TYR A 78 5.25 9.14 0.87
N THR A 79 5.04 9.82 -0.24
CA THR A 79 6.12 10.33 -1.09
C THR A 79 5.72 11.64 -1.75
N GLU A 80 6.69 12.47 -2.06
CA GLU A 80 6.48 13.70 -2.81
C GLU A 80 6.94 13.53 -4.26
N VAL A 81 6.17 14.10 -5.18
CA VAL A 81 6.45 14.14 -6.61
C VAL A 81 6.42 15.58 -7.11
N GLU A 82 6.91 15.83 -8.32
CA GLU A 82 6.81 17.16 -8.95
C GLU A 82 5.34 17.56 -9.10
N GLY A 83 5.00 18.77 -8.68
CA GLY A 83 3.67 19.32 -8.87
C GLY A 83 3.39 19.71 -10.32
N ASP A 84 2.11 19.95 -10.62
CA ASP A 84 1.62 20.42 -11.93
C ASP A 84 1.98 19.50 -13.10
N LYS A 85 2.12 18.21 -12.83
CA LYS A 85 2.46 17.15 -13.80
C LYS A 85 1.50 15.96 -13.70
N GLU A 86 1.59 15.10 -14.70
CA GLU A 86 1.00 13.77 -14.67
C GLU A 86 2.03 12.77 -14.17
N HIS A 87 1.61 11.90 -13.27
CA HIS A 87 2.41 10.81 -12.72
C HIS A 87 1.72 9.48 -12.94
N LYS A 88 2.53 8.43 -13.12
CA LYS A 88 2.07 7.07 -13.26
C LYS A 88 2.34 6.30 -11.98
N ILE A 89 1.27 5.81 -11.35
CA ILE A 89 1.35 4.91 -10.21
C ILE A 89 1.02 3.52 -10.70
N ALA A 90 1.84 2.54 -10.36
CA ALA A 90 1.65 1.16 -10.79
C ALA A 90 1.66 0.21 -9.58
N THR A 91 0.95 -0.91 -9.71
CA THR A 91 0.97 -1.99 -8.73
C THR A 91 0.95 -3.34 -9.42
N GLU A 92 1.49 -4.37 -8.75
CA GLU A 92 1.48 -5.72 -9.28
C GLU A 92 0.06 -6.25 -9.50
N SER A 93 -0.11 -6.90 -10.63
CA SER A 93 -1.29 -7.70 -10.92
C SER A 93 -0.87 -9.06 -11.48
N GLU A 94 -1.83 -9.92 -11.82
CA GLU A 94 -1.57 -11.32 -12.18
C GLU A 94 -0.74 -11.47 -13.46
N PHE A 95 -1.07 -10.71 -14.50
CA PHE A 95 -0.41 -10.84 -15.82
C PHE A 95 0.46 -9.65 -16.18
N SER A 96 0.07 -8.46 -15.76
CA SER A 96 0.78 -7.20 -15.99
C SER A 96 0.47 -6.23 -14.87
N PRO A 97 1.36 -5.25 -14.58
CA PRO A 97 1.03 -4.19 -13.63
C PRO A 97 -0.25 -3.47 -14.01
N ASN A 98 -1.05 -3.11 -13.02
CA ASN A 98 -2.13 -2.15 -13.18
C ASN A 98 -1.59 -0.75 -12.96
N GLU A 99 -1.93 0.16 -13.85
CA GLU A 99 -1.44 1.52 -13.88
C GLU A 99 -2.58 2.51 -13.65
N LEU A 100 -2.28 3.57 -12.91
CA LEU A 100 -3.14 4.72 -12.67
C LEU A 100 -2.38 5.99 -13.06
N LEU A 101 -2.89 6.75 -14.01
CA LEU A 101 -2.38 8.07 -14.34
C LEU A 101 -3.13 9.13 -13.54
N ILE A 102 -2.39 10.02 -12.88
CA ILE A 102 -2.96 11.09 -12.08
C ILE A 102 -2.27 12.42 -12.38
N LYS A 103 -3.07 13.44 -12.69
CA LYS A 103 -2.58 14.83 -12.79
C LYS A 103 -2.65 15.45 -11.40
N VAL A 104 -1.52 15.91 -10.91
CA VAL A 104 -1.40 16.53 -9.59
C VAL A 104 -1.12 18.02 -9.70
N LYS A 105 -1.50 18.79 -8.67
CA LYS A 105 -1.21 20.21 -8.53
C LYS A 105 -0.27 20.44 -7.36
N SER A 106 0.69 21.34 -7.53
CA SER A 106 1.61 21.77 -6.48
C SER A 106 0.86 22.17 -5.21
N GLY A 107 1.38 21.77 -4.06
CA GLY A 107 0.85 22.12 -2.73
C GLY A 107 -0.31 21.26 -2.26
N LEU A 108 -0.76 20.28 -3.05
CA LEU A 108 -1.88 19.41 -2.70
C LEU A 108 -1.43 17.99 -2.37
N ASN A 109 -2.16 17.33 -1.48
CA ASN A 109 -2.03 15.93 -1.16
C ASN A 109 -3.09 15.12 -1.92
N TYR A 110 -2.69 13.95 -2.42
CA TYR A 110 -3.54 13.01 -3.15
C TYR A 110 -3.54 11.66 -2.45
N PHE A 111 -4.69 11.00 -2.44
CA PHE A 111 -4.92 9.77 -1.73
C PHE A 111 -5.26 8.66 -2.71
N ILE A 112 -4.42 7.63 -2.74
CA ILE A 112 -4.54 6.52 -3.69
C ILE A 112 -4.70 5.22 -2.90
N ARG A 113 -5.84 4.58 -3.03
CA ARG A 113 -6.13 3.30 -2.43
C ARG A 113 -5.67 2.17 -3.34
N GLN A 114 -4.82 1.28 -2.81
CA GLN A 114 -4.56 -0.02 -3.41
C GLN A 114 -5.51 -1.04 -2.79
N TYR A 115 -6.10 -1.88 -3.61
CA TYR A 115 -6.97 -2.96 -3.15
C TYR A 115 -6.71 -4.25 -3.92
N ILE A 116 -6.99 -5.38 -3.26
CA ILE A 116 -6.85 -6.69 -3.89
C ILE A 116 -8.13 -7.02 -4.65
N LYS A 117 -7.97 -7.46 -5.88
CA LYS A 117 -9.03 -8.00 -6.74
C LYS A 117 -8.79 -9.48 -6.99
N LEU A 118 -9.86 -10.21 -7.25
CA LEU A 118 -9.76 -11.61 -7.64
C LEU A 118 -9.02 -11.70 -8.98
N GLY A 119 -8.05 -12.60 -9.05
CA GLY A 119 -7.38 -13.03 -10.27
C GLY A 119 -7.90 -14.40 -10.71
N VAL A 120 -7.39 -14.88 -11.84
CA VAL A 120 -7.72 -16.22 -12.34
C VAL A 120 -6.95 -17.31 -11.55
N PHE A 121 -5.67 -17.06 -11.24
CA PHE A 121 -4.82 -17.98 -10.50
C PHE A 121 -4.34 -17.40 -9.18
N VAL A 122 -4.04 -16.10 -9.13
CA VAL A 122 -3.58 -15.39 -7.92
C VAL A 122 -4.32 -14.07 -7.77
N GLY A 123 -4.39 -13.55 -6.53
CA GLY A 123 -4.95 -12.24 -6.28
C GLY A 123 -4.09 -11.15 -6.91
N GLY A 124 -4.69 -10.33 -7.78
CA GLY A 124 -4.09 -9.11 -8.32
C GLY A 124 -4.32 -7.92 -7.41
N ALA A 125 -3.67 -6.78 -7.70
CA ALA A 125 -3.99 -5.51 -7.07
C ALA A 125 -4.44 -4.48 -8.10
N ASN A 126 -5.18 -3.47 -7.65
CA ASN A 126 -5.56 -2.31 -8.45
C ASN A 126 -5.46 -1.04 -7.62
N LEU A 127 -5.55 0.10 -8.28
CA LEU A 127 -5.40 1.43 -7.69
C LEU A 127 -6.61 2.30 -8.02
N GLU A 128 -6.99 3.15 -7.08
CA GLU A 128 -8.01 4.18 -7.31
C GLU A 128 -7.68 5.45 -6.54
N VAL A 129 -8.03 6.60 -7.09
CA VAL A 129 -7.98 7.87 -6.36
C VAL A 129 -9.23 7.95 -5.48
N VAL A 130 -9.05 8.34 -4.23
CA VAL A 130 -10.15 8.64 -3.30
C VAL A 130 -10.12 10.11 -2.92
N ASP A 131 -11.26 10.64 -2.48
CA ASP A 131 -11.31 12.00 -1.97
C ASP A 131 -10.47 12.18 -0.70
N GLU A 132 -10.16 13.44 -0.39
CA GLU A 132 -9.25 13.78 0.71
C GLU A 132 -9.81 13.34 2.07
N GLU A 133 -11.10 13.53 2.31
CA GLU A 133 -11.74 13.19 3.59
C GLU A 133 -11.66 11.69 3.85
N LYS A 134 -12.06 10.90 2.84
CA LYS A 134 -11.98 9.43 2.90
C LYS A 134 -10.55 8.93 3.04
N GLY A 135 -9.63 9.51 2.30
CA GLY A 135 -8.21 9.14 2.37
C GLY A 135 -7.61 9.37 3.75
N LYS A 136 -7.87 10.54 4.34
CA LYS A 136 -7.41 10.87 5.70
C LYS A 136 -8.03 9.95 6.77
N GLU A 137 -9.34 9.68 6.67
CA GLU A 137 -10.02 8.75 7.58
C GLU A 137 -9.42 7.35 7.54
N ASP A 138 -9.15 6.84 6.36
CA ASP A 138 -8.57 5.51 6.19
C ASP A 138 -7.15 5.45 6.73
N ILE A 139 -6.29 6.41 6.34
CA ILE A 139 -4.86 6.46 6.73
C ILE A 139 -4.68 6.66 8.24
N ALA A 140 -5.58 7.35 8.91
CA ALA A 140 -5.52 7.54 10.36
C ALA A 140 -5.42 6.20 11.11
N LYS A 141 -5.96 5.12 10.56
CA LYS A 141 -6.02 3.76 11.14
C LYS A 141 -4.84 2.87 10.74
N LEU A 142 -3.92 3.37 9.89
CA LEU A 142 -2.84 2.59 9.29
C LEU A 142 -1.48 2.98 9.87
N GLY A 143 -0.46 2.16 9.62
CA GLY A 143 0.94 2.48 9.91
C GLY A 143 1.69 2.86 8.63
N MET A 144 2.70 3.74 8.75
CA MET A 144 3.57 4.06 7.64
C MET A 144 4.61 2.96 7.43
N ALA A 145 4.75 2.49 6.20
CA ALA A 145 5.79 1.53 5.82
C ALA A 145 7.06 2.25 5.34
N ILE A 146 8.22 1.61 5.51
CA ILE A 146 9.50 2.09 4.98
C ILE A 146 9.50 1.89 3.46
N LYS A 147 9.96 2.91 2.72
CA LYS A 147 10.10 2.87 1.26
C LYS A 147 11.32 2.07 0.81
N GLY A 148 11.30 1.60 -0.44
CA GLY A 148 12.48 1.15 -1.16
C GLY A 148 12.67 -0.36 -1.27
N ASN A 149 11.73 -1.18 -0.81
CA ASN A 149 11.81 -2.64 -0.92
C ASN A 149 10.69 -3.15 -1.84
N CYS A 150 11.00 -3.42 -3.10
CA CYS A 150 10.13 -4.13 -4.02
C CYS A 150 10.67 -5.54 -4.28
N SER A 151 9.77 -6.46 -4.62
CA SER A 151 10.10 -7.86 -4.91
C SER A 151 10.63 -8.06 -6.33
N LYS A 152 10.40 -7.09 -7.23
CA LYS A 152 10.80 -7.10 -8.65
C LYS A 152 11.51 -5.83 -9.05
#